data_31c665b4b0a20c3e13b82a9c1938e2c5
#
_entry.id   31c665b4b0a20c3e13b82a9c1938e2c5
#
_cell.length_a   1.000
_cell.length_b   1.000
_cell.length_c   1.000
_cell.angle_alpha   90.00
_cell.angle_beta   90.00
_cell.angle_gamma   90.00
#
_symmetry.space_group_name_H-M   'P 1'
#
loop_
_entity.id
_entity.type
_entity.pdbx_description
1 polymer ?
#
loop_
_entity_poly.entity_id
_entity_poly.type
_entity_poly.pdbx_seq_one_letter_code
_entity_poly.pdbx_strand_id
1 'polypeptide(L)'
;VLDINLVRNKKLLDQHNINFIPGVNEDLGATLIYGSQMAGMVSNVKYDGVLGMWYGKAPGVDRSGDIFRHANFLGVGKNGGVLAVAGDDPSCKSSTLPSQSEPALFDAMMPIFYPGNVQEILDLGRYAYEMSRYSGLWSGFKIVTDIADACGSAIVHPDRISINIPDFQYNGQPWKHTQNAKLVGHHSLPTEKEIHLGRIKAAKHFLASNNINKITIKSDNDSIGIISAGKTYYDIVEALDSLGWDEAFLNEKGIRILKLGATFPVDSNIINQFSENLNEIFVIEEKRSFIEMLIKEEVYNYPNTPLIVGKTDEHNNLLVPGYGELTADNLSRIIFNRYASRLGVESDNNKIKIISEVDNRVYGESLTSRSMYFCSGCPHNTSTVKLPEGDSAFGGIGCHLMAMFVDDGKAFGTTHMGGEGAQWAGMEPFIEKEHMLSLIHI
;
A
#
# COMPACT_ATOMS: atom_id res chain seq x y z
N VAL A 1 -3.26 1.85 17.56
CA VAL A 1 -4.61 2.38 17.86
C VAL A 1 -5.68 1.33 17.62
N LEU A 2 -5.67 0.59 16.47
CA LEU A 2 -6.70 -0.40 16.13
C LEU A 2 -6.80 -1.51 17.20
N ASP A 3 -5.71 -2.16 17.53
CA ASP A 3 -5.61 -3.23 18.52
C ASP A 3 -6.10 -2.80 19.91
N ILE A 4 -5.71 -1.61 20.37
CA ILE A 4 -6.21 -1.06 21.65
C ILE A 4 -7.73 -0.91 21.62
N ASN A 5 -8.30 -0.42 20.51
CA ASN A 5 -9.74 -0.28 20.38
C ASN A 5 -10.45 -1.64 20.31
N LEU A 6 -9.88 -2.62 19.62
CA LEU A 6 -10.42 -3.98 19.60
C LEU A 6 -10.45 -4.60 21.00
N VAL A 7 -9.35 -4.49 21.76
CA VAL A 7 -9.29 -4.98 23.15
C VAL A 7 -10.32 -4.28 24.04
N ARG A 8 -10.44 -2.95 23.95
CA ARG A 8 -11.37 -2.16 24.76
C ARG A 8 -12.85 -2.46 24.47
N ASN A 9 -13.16 -2.86 23.27
CA ASN A 9 -14.53 -3.10 22.81
C ASN A 9 -14.90 -4.60 22.75
N LYS A 10 -14.29 -5.43 23.59
CA LYS A 10 -14.50 -6.89 23.58
C LYS A 10 -15.97 -7.29 23.58
N LYS A 11 -16.83 -6.63 24.35
CA LYS A 11 -18.27 -6.93 24.38
C LYS A 11 -18.95 -6.77 23.02
N LEU A 12 -18.57 -5.72 22.27
CA LEU A 12 -19.07 -5.49 20.92
C LEU A 12 -18.56 -6.56 19.95
N LEU A 13 -17.29 -6.93 20.06
CA LEU A 13 -16.71 -8.02 19.27
C LEU A 13 -17.44 -9.35 19.50
N ASP A 14 -17.69 -9.69 20.76
CA ASP A 14 -18.41 -10.92 21.13
C ASP A 14 -19.85 -10.91 20.57
N GLN A 15 -20.56 -9.77 20.59
CA GLN A 15 -21.90 -9.63 20.00
C GLN A 15 -21.94 -9.88 18.49
N HIS A 16 -20.85 -9.57 17.79
CA HIS A 16 -20.73 -9.75 16.34
C HIS A 16 -19.92 -10.97 15.92
N ASN A 17 -19.62 -11.89 16.86
CA ASN A 17 -18.78 -13.06 16.63
C ASN A 17 -17.41 -12.70 16.02
N ILE A 18 -16.81 -11.60 16.46
CA ILE A 18 -15.49 -11.17 16.03
C ILE A 18 -14.46 -11.68 17.04
N ASN A 19 -13.55 -12.52 16.59
CA ASN A 19 -12.47 -13.06 17.42
C ASN A 19 -11.17 -12.30 17.10
N PHE A 20 -10.72 -11.46 18.03
CA PHE A 20 -9.45 -10.77 17.94
C PHE A 20 -8.35 -11.57 18.64
N ILE A 21 -7.34 -11.98 17.89
CA ILE A 21 -6.19 -12.74 18.38
C ILE A 21 -4.92 -11.93 18.14
N PRO A 22 -4.24 -11.44 19.17
CA PRO A 22 -2.93 -10.83 19.03
C PRO A 22 -1.94 -11.85 18.45
N GLY A 23 -1.29 -11.52 17.34
CA GLY A 23 -0.23 -12.34 16.75
C GLY A 23 1.05 -12.23 17.58
N VAL A 24 1.80 -13.31 17.67
CA VAL A 24 3.16 -13.30 18.25
C VAL A 24 4.11 -12.52 17.34
N ASN A 25 3.90 -12.67 16.05
CA ASN A 25 4.54 -11.91 14.97
C ASN A 25 3.63 -11.92 13.73
N GLU A 26 4.03 -11.23 12.66
CA GLU A 26 3.18 -10.98 11.50
C GLU A 26 2.92 -12.24 10.68
N ASP A 27 3.92 -13.08 10.46
CA ASP A 27 3.77 -14.33 9.68
C ASP A 27 2.92 -15.38 10.43
N LEU A 28 3.08 -15.49 11.75
CA LEU A 28 2.20 -16.34 12.56
C LEU A 28 0.77 -15.75 12.63
N GLY A 29 0.61 -14.44 12.69
CA GLY A 29 -0.69 -13.78 12.57
C GLY A 29 -1.38 -14.12 11.24
N ALA A 30 -0.66 -14.08 10.13
CA ALA A 30 -1.18 -14.50 8.83
C ALA A 30 -1.49 -15.99 8.78
N THR A 31 -0.68 -16.83 9.44
CA THR A 31 -0.91 -18.27 9.53
C THR A 31 -2.19 -18.59 10.33
N LEU A 32 -2.52 -17.83 11.36
CA LEU A 32 -3.80 -17.97 12.07
C LEU A 32 -5.00 -17.70 11.14
N ILE A 33 -4.91 -16.64 10.32
CA ILE A 33 -5.94 -16.34 9.32
C ILE A 33 -6.01 -17.42 8.24
N TYR A 34 -4.86 -17.91 7.76
CA TYR A 34 -4.79 -19.05 6.85
C TYR A 34 -5.53 -20.27 7.40
N GLY A 35 -5.27 -20.63 8.67
CA GLY A 35 -5.96 -21.72 9.35
C GLY A 35 -7.48 -21.53 9.43
N SER A 36 -7.95 -20.29 9.63
CA SER A 36 -9.39 -19.99 9.66
C SER A 36 -10.09 -20.31 8.32
N GLN A 37 -9.39 -20.19 7.19
CA GLN A 37 -9.92 -20.50 5.87
C GLN A 37 -9.98 -22.01 5.62
N MET A 38 -9.25 -22.81 6.37
CA MET A 38 -9.29 -24.28 6.31
C MET A 38 -10.44 -24.89 7.13
N ALA A 39 -11.13 -24.11 7.97
CA ALA A 39 -12.15 -24.63 8.87
C ALA A 39 -13.22 -25.48 8.17
N GLY A 40 -13.64 -25.12 6.95
CA GLY A 40 -14.59 -25.87 6.15
C GLY A 40 -14.08 -27.21 5.58
N MET A 41 -12.80 -27.52 5.73
CA MET A 41 -12.20 -28.79 5.27
C MET A 41 -12.30 -29.91 6.30
N VAL A 42 -12.73 -29.60 7.52
CA VAL A 42 -12.91 -30.59 8.60
C VAL A 42 -14.39 -30.73 8.94
N SER A 43 -14.74 -31.81 9.66
CA SER A 43 -16.10 -32.03 10.15
C SER A 43 -16.41 -31.15 11.36
N ASN A 44 -17.69 -30.92 11.62
CA ASN A 44 -18.20 -30.21 12.81
C ASN A 44 -17.79 -28.72 12.89
N VAL A 45 -17.87 -28.03 11.78
CA VAL A 45 -17.65 -26.57 11.72
C VAL A 45 -18.72 -25.81 12.50
N LYS A 46 -18.32 -24.72 13.16
CA LYS A 46 -19.24 -23.87 13.95
C LYS A 46 -19.97 -22.82 13.09
N TYR A 47 -19.40 -22.43 11.95
CA TYR A 47 -19.88 -21.35 11.11
C TYR A 47 -19.79 -21.76 9.62
N ASP A 48 -20.68 -21.24 8.80
CA ASP A 48 -20.71 -21.50 7.35
C ASP A 48 -19.54 -20.89 6.59
N GLY A 49 -18.82 -19.95 7.19
CA GLY A 49 -17.63 -19.32 6.63
C GLY A 49 -17.00 -18.36 7.63
N VAL A 50 -15.76 -17.97 7.38
CA VAL A 50 -15.00 -17.05 8.23
C VAL A 50 -14.45 -15.92 7.40
N LEU A 51 -14.74 -14.67 7.78
CA LEU A 51 -14.04 -13.50 7.27
C LEU A 51 -12.78 -13.28 8.11
N GLY A 52 -11.63 -13.26 7.44
CA GLY A 52 -10.34 -13.02 8.08
C GLY A 52 -9.84 -11.59 7.82
N MET A 53 -9.22 -10.97 8.81
CA MET A 53 -8.46 -9.74 8.64
C MET A 53 -7.10 -9.88 9.29
N TRP A 54 -6.06 -9.76 8.49
CA TRP A 54 -4.70 -9.57 8.94
C TRP A 54 -4.33 -8.09 8.78
N TYR A 55 -3.54 -7.54 9.69
CA TYR A 55 -2.99 -6.20 9.53
C TYR A 55 -1.57 -6.12 10.07
N GLY A 56 -0.72 -5.39 9.35
CA GLY A 56 0.67 -5.15 9.69
C GLY A 56 1.25 -3.98 8.90
N LYS A 57 2.40 -3.48 9.35
CA LYS A 57 3.20 -2.54 8.56
C LYS A 57 3.89 -3.27 7.40
N ALA A 58 4.47 -2.52 6.46
CA ALA A 58 5.23 -3.09 5.34
C ALA A 58 6.31 -4.11 5.76
N PRO A 59 7.11 -3.92 6.83
CA PRO A 59 8.01 -4.98 7.28
C PRO A 59 7.30 -6.28 7.66
N GLY A 60 6.06 -6.19 8.17
CA GLY A 60 5.23 -7.36 8.44
C GLY A 60 4.72 -8.02 7.15
N VAL A 61 4.44 -7.25 6.10
CA VAL A 61 4.13 -7.77 4.76
C VAL A 61 5.33 -8.55 4.21
N ASP A 62 6.53 -7.97 4.27
CA ASP A 62 7.76 -8.61 3.81
C ASP A 62 8.01 -9.94 4.54
N ARG A 63 7.85 -9.94 5.86
CA ARG A 63 7.99 -11.13 6.70
C ARG A 63 6.96 -12.21 6.39
N SER A 64 5.75 -11.80 6.00
CA SER A 64 4.63 -12.71 5.72
C SER A 64 4.56 -13.19 4.27
N GLY A 65 5.54 -12.87 3.43
CA GLY A 65 5.50 -13.15 1.98
C GLY A 65 5.26 -14.63 1.65
N ASP A 66 5.90 -15.55 2.36
CA ASP A 66 5.71 -16.98 2.12
C ASP A 66 4.30 -17.46 2.48
N ILE A 67 3.78 -17.07 3.65
CA ILE A 67 2.42 -17.45 4.05
C ILE A 67 1.36 -16.81 3.15
N PHE A 68 1.58 -15.62 2.61
CA PHE A 68 0.66 -15.00 1.65
C PHE A 68 0.60 -15.79 0.35
N ARG A 69 1.73 -16.29 -0.17
CA ARG A 69 1.73 -17.19 -1.34
C ARG A 69 0.98 -18.49 -1.04
N HIS A 70 1.26 -19.13 0.09
CA HIS A 70 0.54 -20.33 0.52
C HIS A 70 -0.96 -20.09 0.63
N ALA A 71 -1.36 -18.92 1.16
CA ALA A 71 -2.76 -18.56 1.30
C ALA A 71 -3.49 -18.43 -0.04
N ASN A 72 -2.85 -17.79 -1.03
CA ASN A 72 -3.42 -17.69 -2.37
C ASN A 72 -3.45 -19.01 -3.13
N PHE A 73 -2.52 -19.92 -2.84
CA PHE A 73 -2.58 -21.28 -3.37
C PHE A 73 -3.67 -22.11 -2.69
N LEU A 74 -3.80 -22.04 -1.36
CA LEU A 74 -4.93 -22.69 -0.67
C LEU A 74 -6.28 -22.21 -1.19
N GLY A 75 -6.45 -20.91 -1.32
CA GLY A 75 -7.73 -20.23 -1.55
C GLY A 75 -8.51 -20.01 -0.26
N VAL A 76 -9.55 -19.17 -0.34
CA VAL A 76 -10.42 -18.89 0.81
C VAL A 76 -11.47 -19.98 1.00
N GLY A 77 -11.97 -20.13 2.24
CA GLY A 77 -13.03 -21.08 2.57
C GLY A 77 -14.36 -20.74 1.89
N LYS A 78 -15.24 -21.72 1.77
CA LYS A 78 -16.62 -21.48 1.34
C LYS A 78 -17.26 -20.42 2.21
N ASN A 79 -17.85 -19.40 1.61
CA ASN A 79 -18.39 -18.22 2.30
C ASN A 79 -17.36 -17.47 3.15
N GLY A 80 -16.06 -17.78 2.99
CA GLY A 80 -14.96 -17.05 3.59
C GLY A 80 -14.55 -15.82 2.78
N GLY A 81 -13.50 -15.17 3.20
CA GLY A 81 -12.87 -14.05 2.51
C GLY A 81 -11.81 -13.44 3.44
N VAL A 82 -10.73 -12.91 2.86
CA VAL A 82 -9.63 -12.38 3.66
C VAL A 82 -9.16 -11.04 3.15
N LEU A 83 -8.97 -10.13 4.09
CA LEU A 83 -8.38 -8.83 3.88
C LEU A 83 -7.02 -8.76 4.58
N ALA A 84 -5.96 -8.52 3.82
CA ALA A 84 -4.62 -8.26 4.34
C ALA A 84 -4.33 -6.77 4.27
N VAL A 85 -4.42 -6.10 5.42
CA VAL A 85 -4.23 -4.64 5.54
C VAL A 85 -2.75 -4.35 5.72
N ALA A 86 -2.16 -3.71 4.72
CA ALA A 86 -0.76 -3.32 4.68
C ALA A 86 -0.62 -1.82 4.99
N GLY A 87 0.05 -1.49 6.10
CA GLY A 87 0.34 -0.13 6.51
C GLY A 87 1.66 0.36 5.94
N ASP A 88 1.62 1.25 4.95
CA ASP A 88 2.80 1.86 4.36
C ASP A 88 3.13 3.21 4.99
N ASP A 89 4.42 3.47 5.13
CA ASP A 89 4.97 4.71 5.68
C ASP A 89 5.97 5.33 4.70
N PRO A 90 5.48 6.06 3.69
CA PRO A 90 6.31 6.60 2.61
C PRO A 90 7.41 7.55 3.08
N SER A 91 7.17 8.28 4.16
CA SER A 91 8.08 9.31 4.71
C SER A 91 8.78 8.91 6.00
N CYS A 92 8.67 7.67 6.44
CA CYS A 92 9.25 7.19 7.71
C CYS A 92 8.75 7.95 8.96
N LYS A 93 7.49 8.38 8.99
CA LYS A 93 6.91 9.07 10.17
C LYS A 93 6.98 8.21 11.44
N SER A 94 6.87 6.89 11.30
CA SER A 94 6.92 5.93 12.41
C SER A 94 7.59 4.59 12.05
N SER A 95 8.35 4.54 10.96
CA SER A 95 9.04 3.34 10.48
C SER A 95 10.54 3.60 10.35
N THR A 96 11.35 2.55 10.42
CA THR A 96 12.80 2.66 10.25
C THR A 96 13.18 2.97 8.80
N LEU A 97 12.43 2.43 7.85
CA LEU A 97 12.66 2.61 6.41
C LEU A 97 11.36 3.03 5.72
N PRO A 98 11.46 3.85 4.64
CA PRO A 98 10.31 4.12 3.80
C PRO A 98 9.82 2.85 3.10
N SER A 99 8.52 2.71 2.93
CA SER A 99 7.92 1.47 2.48
C SER A 99 6.97 1.62 1.29
N GLN A 100 6.84 0.52 0.55
CA GLN A 100 5.89 0.31 -0.54
C GLN A 100 5.54 -1.17 -0.60
N SER A 101 4.34 -1.54 -0.19
CA SER A 101 3.92 -2.95 -0.06
C SER A 101 3.38 -3.56 -1.35
N GLU A 102 2.99 -2.76 -2.36
CA GLU A 102 2.40 -3.29 -3.59
C GLU A 102 3.27 -4.36 -4.28
N PRO A 103 4.60 -4.20 -4.43
CA PRO A 103 5.41 -5.23 -5.08
C PRO A 103 5.39 -6.58 -4.38
N ALA A 104 5.37 -6.60 -3.04
CA ALA A 104 5.30 -7.85 -2.27
C ALA A 104 3.91 -8.52 -2.38
N LEU A 105 2.85 -7.73 -2.33
CA LEU A 105 1.48 -8.22 -2.52
C LEU A 105 1.25 -8.71 -3.96
N PHE A 106 1.81 -8.01 -4.95
CA PHE A 106 1.78 -8.40 -6.36
C PHE A 106 2.48 -9.74 -6.59
N ASP A 107 3.68 -9.93 -6.04
CA ASP A 107 4.43 -11.18 -6.13
C ASP A 107 3.69 -12.36 -5.46
N ALA A 108 2.91 -12.08 -4.41
CA ALA A 108 2.00 -13.05 -3.81
C ALA A 108 0.67 -13.23 -4.59
N MET A 109 0.49 -12.59 -5.75
CA MET A 109 -0.73 -12.64 -6.58
C MET A 109 -1.98 -12.17 -5.84
N MET A 110 -1.84 -11.23 -4.90
CA MET A 110 -2.94 -10.65 -4.15
C MET A 110 -3.49 -9.42 -4.87
N PRO A 111 -4.79 -9.37 -5.23
CA PRO A 111 -5.41 -8.13 -5.66
C PRO A 111 -5.25 -7.02 -4.62
N ILE A 112 -4.98 -5.79 -5.07
CA ILE A 112 -4.58 -4.68 -4.19
C ILE A 112 -5.59 -3.54 -4.29
N PHE A 113 -6.29 -3.26 -3.19
CA PHE A 113 -7.13 -2.07 -3.03
C PHE A 113 -6.35 -0.96 -2.34
N TYR A 114 -6.60 0.28 -2.75
CA TYR A 114 -5.91 1.43 -2.20
C TYR A 114 -6.89 2.58 -1.92
N PRO A 115 -7.49 2.64 -0.71
CA PRO A 115 -8.35 3.75 -0.30
C PRO A 115 -7.53 5.04 -0.11
N GLY A 116 -8.13 6.16 -0.48
CA GLY A 116 -7.51 7.49 -0.33
C GLY A 116 -8.14 8.36 0.76
N ASN A 117 -9.19 7.88 1.45
CA ASN A 117 -9.82 8.57 2.56
C ASN A 117 -10.57 7.60 3.50
N VAL A 118 -11.08 8.13 4.61
CA VAL A 118 -11.77 7.34 5.66
C VAL A 118 -13.02 6.63 5.13
N GLN A 119 -13.81 7.28 4.25
CA GLN A 119 -15.00 6.65 3.67
C GLN A 119 -14.63 5.47 2.77
N GLU A 120 -13.56 5.61 2.00
CA GLU A 120 -13.10 4.54 1.10
C GLU A 120 -12.52 3.34 1.86
N ILE A 121 -11.99 3.53 3.07
CA ILE A 121 -11.62 2.38 3.91
C ILE A 121 -12.83 1.47 4.14
N LEU A 122 -14.00 2.04 4.44
CA LEU A 122 -15.23 1.28 4.66
C LEU A 122 -15.77 0.68 3.36
N ASP A 123 -15.89 1.50 2.32
CA ASP A 123 -16.53 1.11 1.07
C ASP A 123 -15.68 0.07 0.32
N LEU A 124 -14.40 0.38 0.07
CA LEU A 124 -13.50 -0.54 -0.62
C LEU A 124 -13.19 -1.80 0.22
N GLY A 125 -13.19 -1.69 1.56
CA GLY A 125 -13.02 -2.85 2.44
C GLY A 125 -14.12 -3.89 2.25
N ARG A 126 -15.37 -3.46 2.08
CA ARG A 126 -16.49 -4.37 1.76
C ARG A 126 -16.33 -5.00 0.37
N TYR A 127 -15.97 -4.22 -0.64
CA TYR A 127 -15.68 -4.76 -1.97
C TYR A 127 -14.51 -5.76 -1.93
N ALA A 128 -13.46 -5.47 -1.17
CA ALA A 128 -12.28 -6.32 -1.06
C ALA A 128 -12.60 -7.68 -0.43
N TYR A 129 -13.47 -7.73 0.60
CA TYR A 129 -13.94 -8.99 1.16
C TYR A 129 -14.78 -9.80 0.18
N GLU A 130 -15.74 -9.18 -0.51
CA GLU A 130 -16.58 -9.88 -1.49
C GLU A 130 -15.77 -10.33 -2.71
N MET A 131 -14.79 -9.53 -3.15
CA MET A 131 -13.87 -9.95 -4.21
C MET A 131 -13.00 -11.13 -3.76
N SER A 132 -12.52 -11.13 -2.52
CA SER A 132 -11.77 -12.26 -1.96
C SER A 132 -12.63 -13.54 -1.97
N ARG A 133 -13.87 -13.45 -1.48
CA ARG A 133 -14.84 -14.54 -1.48
C ARG A 133 -15.13 -15.06 -2.88
N TYR A 134 -15.33 -14.16 -3.83
CA TYR A 134 -15.65 -14.49 -5.21
C TYR A 134 -14.47 -15.08 -5.98
N SER A 135 -13.30 -14.47 -5.87
CA SER A 135 -12.11 -14.89 -6.63
C SER A 135 -11.40 -16.11 -6.03
N GLY A 136 -11.48 -16.29 -4.71
CA GLY A 136 -10.69 -17.27 -3.97
C GLY A 136 -9.33 -16.77 -3.52
N LEU A 137 -8.96 -15.52 -3.83
CA LEU A 137 -7.69 -14.89 -3.45
C LEU A 137 -7.85 -14.07 -2.16
N TRP A 138 -6.80 -13.93 -1.38
CA TRP A 138 -6.74 -12.89 -0.38
C TRP A 138 -6.65 -11.53 -1.05
N SER A 139 -7.31 -10.53 -0.48
CA SER A 139 -7.25 -9.15 -0.95
C SER A 139 -6.24 -8.36 -0.13
N GLY A 140 -5.24 -7.77 -0.78
CA GLY A 140 -4.38 -6.75 -0.21
C GLY A 140 -5.13 -5.42 -0.08
N PHE A 141 -4.89 -4.71 1.01
CA PHE A 141 -5.55 -3.44 1.30
C PHE A 141 -4.51 -2.46 1.83
N LYS A 142 -3.99 -1.61 0.95
CA LYS A 142 -2.94 -0.67 1.29
C LYS A 142 -3.51 0.56 1.99
N ILE A 143 -2.97 0.90 3.16
CA ILE A 143 -3.28 2.14 3.87
C ILE A 143 -1.96 2.86 4.15
N VAL A 144 -1.82 4.09 3.66
CA VAL A 144 -0.65 4.93 3.98
C VAL A 144 -0.85 5.65 5.30
N THR A 145 0.25 6.07 5.93
CA THR A 145 0.29 6.72 7.25
C THR A 145 -0.73 7.86 7.37
N ASP A 146 -0.82 8.74 6.39
CA ASP A 146 -1.73 9.88 6.42
C ASP A 146 -3.21 9.49 6.48
N ILE A 147 -3.56 8.39 5.81
CA ILE A 147 -4.92 7.86 5.86
C ILE A 147 -5.17 7.07 7.15
N ALA A 148 -4.14 6.37 7.66
CA ALA A 148 -4.25 5.63 8.93
C ALA A 148 -4.40 6.57 10.15
N ASP A 149 -3.79 7.74 10.10
CA ASP A 149 -3.85 8.77 11.13
C ASP A 149 -4.98 9.80 10.89
N ALA A 150 -5.66 9.73 9.74
CA ALA A 150 -6.74 10.63 9.41
C ALA A 150 -7.94 10.46 10.33
N CYS A 151 -8.61 11.57 10.61
CA CYS A 151 -9.91 11.61 11.27
C CYS A 151 -10.94 12.23 10.34
N GLY A 152 -12.12 11.65 10.28
CA GLY A 152 -13.19 12.15 9.43
C GLY A 152 -14.53 11.54 9.77
N SER A 153 -15.58 12.14 9.24
CA SER A 153 -16.93 11.57 9.29
C SER A 153 -17.10 10.58 8.14
N ALA A 154 -17.74 9.45 8.42
CA ALA A 154 -18.09 8.46 7.42
C ALA A 154 -19.56 8.08 7.51
N ILE A 155 -20.18 7.84 6.37
CA ILE A 155 -21.55 7.32 6.31
C ILE A 155 -21.46 5.80 6.49
N VAL A 156 -22.05 5.29 7.57
CA VAL A 156 -22.09 3.87 7.89
C VAL A 156 -23.52 3.39 7.73
N HIS A 157 -23.81 2.70 6.64
CA HIS A 157 -25.12 2.09 6.38
C HIS A 157 -24.95 0.79 5.59
N PRO A 158 -25.67 -0.29 5.92
CA PRO A 158 -25.54 -1.57 5.22
C PRO A 158 -25.81 -1.49 3.71
N ASP A 159 -26.76 -0.65 3.30
CA ASP A 159 -27.18 -0.50 1.90
C ASP A 159 -26.46 0.65 1.16
N ARG A 160 -25.40 1.21 1.75
CA ARG A 160 -24.65 2.30 1.12
C ARG A 160 -24.01 1.90 -0.20
N ILE A 161 -23.52 0.69 -0.30
CA ILE A 161 -22.94 0.14 -1.53
C ILE A 161 -23.72 -1.10 -1.95
N SER A 162 -23.92 -1.25 -3.25
CA SER A 162 -24.46 -2.47 -3.86
C SER A 162 -23.33 -3.21 -4.54
N ILE A 163 -23.10 -4.44 -4.16
CA ILE A 163 -22.03 -5.28 -4.71
C ILE A 163 -22.61 -6.18 -5.78
N ASN A 164 -22.06 -6.05 -6.99
CA ASN A 164 -22.41 -6.89 -8.13
C ASN A 164 -21.44 -8.08 -8.21
N ILE A 165 -21.97 -9.29 -8.19
CA ILE A 165 -21.19 -10.51 -8.42
C ILE A 165 -21.31 -10.84 -9.92
N PRO A 166 -20.22 -10.71 -10.70
CA PRO A 166 -20.28 -10.91 -12.14
C PRO A 166 -20.49 -12.38 -12.51
N ASP A 167 -21.13 -12.60 -13.65
CA ASP A 167 -21.18 -13.92 -14.30
C ASP A 167 -19.88 -14.12 -15.11
N PHE A 168 -18.99 -14.92 -14.58
CA PHE A 168 -17.72 -15.28 -15.23
C PHE A 168 -17.66 -16.80 -15.42
N GLN A 169 -17.12 -17.22 -16.55
CA GLN A 169 -16.97 -18.63 -16.88
C GLN A 169 -15.48 -19.00 -16.98
N TYR A 170 -15.14 -20.14 -16.40
CA TYR A 170 -13.83 -20.74 -16.49
C TYR A 170 -13.95 -22.19 -17.02
N ASN A 171 -13.22 -22.51 -18.08
CA ASN A 171 -13.30 -23.81 -18.76
C ASN A 171 -14.74 -24.22 -19.17
N GLY A 172 -15.56 -23.24 -19.57
CA GLY A 172 -16.95 -23.47 -19.99
C GLY A 172 -17.95 -23.76 -18.87
N GLN A 173 -17.55 -23.56 -17.63
CA GLN A 173 -18.41 -23.70 -16.44
C GLN A 173 -18.51 -22.35 -15.70
N PRO A 174 -19.63 -22.08 -15.00
CA PRO A 174 -19.73 -20.93 -14.10
C PRO A 174 -18.58 -20.92 -13.11
N TRP A 175 -18.01 -19.74 -12.89
CA TRP A 175 -16.85 -19.60 -12.04
C TRP A 175 -17.11 -20.03 -10.61
N LYS A 176 -16.22 -20.84 -10.10
CA LYS A 176 -16.11 -21.19 -8.70
C LYS A 176 -14.67 -21.58 -8.41
N HIS A 177 -14.03 -20.89 -7.48
CA HIS A 177 -12.69 -21.28 -7.04
C HIS A 177 -12.73 -22.60 -6.26
N THR A 178 -11.59 -23.29 -6.24
CA THR A 178 -11.40 -24.51 -5.47
C THR A 178 -10.37 -24.27 -4.37
N GLN A 179 -10.55 -24.91 -3.21
CA GLN A 179 -9.50 -24.93 -2.19
C GLN A 179 -8.58 -26.14 -2.43
N ASN A 180 -7.26 -25.90 -2.34
CA ASN A 180 -6.26 -26.96 -2.45
C ASN A 180 -5.31 -26.93 -1.26
N ALA A 181 -5.46 -27.89 -0.34
CA ALA A 181 -4.54 -28.05 0.79
C ALA A 181 -3.32 -28.94 0.48
N LYS A 182 -3.25 -29.55 -0.71
CA LYS A 182 -2.12 -30.39 -1.13
C LYS A 182 -1.08 -29.54 -1.86
N LEU A 183 -0.44 -28.63 -1.13
CA LEU A 183 0.53 -27.70 -1.70
C LEU A 183 1.93 -28.31 -1.69
N VAL A 184 2.16 -29.34 -2.49
CA VAL A 184 3.46 -30.02 -2.60
C VAL A 184 3.72 -30.47 -4.03
N GLY A 185 4.89 -30.16 -4.56
CA GLY A 185 5.36 -30.62 -5.87
C GLY A 185 4.37 -30.37 -7.00
N HIS A 186 4.13 -31.39 -7.81
CA HIS A 186 3.24 -31.31 -8.96
C HIS A 186 1.75 -31.05 -8.63
N HIS A 187 1.33 -31.19 -7.36
CA HIS A 187 -0.03 -30.86 -6.93
C HIS A 187 -0.28 -29.36 -6.88
N SER A 188 0.77 -28.54 -6.81
CA SER A 188 0.64 -27.07 -6.83
C SER A 188 0.44 -26.49 -8.23
N LEU A 189 0.96 -27.15 -9.28
CA LEU A 189 0.92 -26.61 -10.66
C LEU A 189 -0.50 -26.39 -11.23
N PRO A 190 -1.48 -27.29 -11.01
CA PRO A 190 -2.87 -27.02 -11.43
C PRO A 190 -3.46 -25.80 -10.73
N THR A 191 -3.12 -25.59 -9.47
CA THR A 191 -3.58 -24.42 -8.69
C THR A 191 -2.94 -23.14 -9.21
N GLU A 192 -1.65 -23.16 -9.52
CA GLU A 192 -0.97 -22.03 -10.17
C GLU A 192 -1.68 -21.63 -11.48
N LYS A 193 -2.00 -22.60 -12.31
CA LYS A 193 -2.80 -22.37 -13.53
C LYS A 193 -4.17 -21.76 -13.23
N GLU A 194 -4.87 -22.25 -12.19
CA GLU A 194 -6.16 -21.70 -11.77
C GLU A 194 -6.00 -20.26 -11.26
N ILE A 195 -4.93 -19.94 -10.53
CA ILE A 195 -4.65 -18.57 -10.07
C ILE A 195 -4.55 -17.63 -11.28
N HIS A 196 -3.72 -17.95 -12.26
CA HIS A 196 -3.49 -17.08 -13.42
C HIS A 196 -4.69 -16.99 -14.38
N LEU A 197 -5.32 -18.11 -14.69
CA LEU A 197 -6.34 -18.17 -15.74
C LEU A 197 -7.78 -18.11 -15.21
N GLY A 198 -7.98 -18.31 -13.91
CA GLY A 198 -9.27 -18.29 -13.25
C GLY A 198 -9.37 -17.18 -12.21
N ARG A 199 -8.69 -17.30 -11.07
CA ARG A 199 -8.87 -16.40 -9.91
C ARG A 199 -8.55 -14.93 -10.20
N ILE A 200 -7.43 -14.64 -10.88
CA ILE A 200 -7.05 -13.28 -11.27
C ILE A 200 -8.04 -12.72 -12.31
N LYS A 201 -8.49 -13.53 -13.26
CA LYS A 201 -9.51 -13.10 -14.23
C LYS A 201 -10.86 -12.84 -13.57
N ALA A 202 -11.28 -13.69 -12.63
CA ALA A 202 -12.46 -13.45 -11.83
C ALA A 202 -12.36 -12.13 -11.05
N ALA A 203 -11.20 -11.85 -10.42
CA ALA A 203 -10.95 -10.57 -9.75
C ALA A 203 -11.06 -9.38 -10.72
N LYS A 204 -10.49 -9.45 -11.92
CA LYS A 204 -10.66 -8.41 -12.97
C LYS A 204 -12.12 -8.15 -13.30
N HIS A 205 -12.90 -9.23 -13.53
CA HIS A 205 -14.33 -9.11 -13.81
C HIS A 205 -15.10 -8.47 -12.65
N PHE A 206 -14.72 -8.80 -11.40
CA PHE A 206 -15.33 -8.21 -10.22
C PHE A 206 -15.03 -6.70 -10.12
N LEU A 207 -13.79 -6.28 -10.33
CA LEU A 207 -13.39 -4.87 -10.31
C LEU A 207 -14.18 -4.06 -11.35
N ALA A 208 -14.24 -4.55 -12.58
CA ALA A 208 -14.97 -3.91 -13.68
C ALA A 208 -16.49 -3.83 -13.39
N SER A 209 -17.11 -4.92 -12.94
CA SER A 209 -18.56 -4.97 -12.69
C SER A 209 -19.02 -4.09 -11.53
N ASN A 210 -18.10 -3.70 -10.66
CA ASN A 210 -18.38 -2.84 -9.51
C ASN A 210 -17.83 -1.41 -9.68
N ASN A 211 -17.27 -1.07 -10.84
CA ASN A 211 -16.70 0.24 -11.13
C ASN A 211 -15.73 0.71 -10.02
N ILE A 212 -14.84 -0.19 -9.58
CA ILE A 212 -13.87 0.13 -8.53
C ILE A 212 -12.88 1.18 -9.02
N ASN A 213 -12.47 1.10 -10.28
CA ASN A 213 -11.67 2.11 -10.97
C ASN A 213 -12.61 3.03 -11.76
N LYS A 214 -12.40 4.34 -11.72
CA LYS A 214 -13.35 5.33 -12.27
C LYS A 214 -12.64 6.45 -13.01
N ILE A 215 -13.11 6.75 -14.21
CA ILE A 215 -12.82 8.03 -14.86
C ILE A 215 -13.65 9.09 -14.13
N THR A 216 -12.98 10.00 -13.42
CA THR A 216 -13.62 10.99 -12.56
C THR A 216 -13.82 12.32 -13.26
N ILE A 217 -12.97 12.66 -14.24
CA ILE A 217 -13.10 13.84 -15.09
C ILE A 217 -12.89 13.38 -16.53
N LYS A 218 -13.78 13.82 -17.43
CA LYS A 218 -13.74 13.51 -18.85
C LYS A 218 -14.50 14.54 -19.67
N SER A 219 -13.93 14.97 -20.79
CA SER A 219 -14.60 15.75 -21.83
C SER A 219 -14.52 15.07 -23.20
N ASP A 220 -15.13 15.66 -24.23
CA ASP A 220 -15.15 15.08 -25.57
C ASP A 220 -13.82 15.25 -26.34
N ASN A 221 -12.98 16.19 -25.92
CA ASN A 221 -11.74 16.56 -26.61
C ASN A 221 -10.48 16.31 -25.77
N ASP A 222 -10.50 15.28 -24.92
CA ASP A 222 -9.37 14.97 -24.08
C ASP A 222 -8.16 14.52 -24.87
N SER A 223 -7.00 15.05 -24.51
CA SER A 223 -5.70 14.70 -25.10
C SER A 223 -4.64 14.33 -24.06
N ILE A 224 -4.89 14.66 -22.80
CA ILE A 224 -4.01 14.38 -21.66
C ILE A 224 -4.81 13.55 -20.65
N GLY A 225 -4.22 12.43 -20.21
CA GLY A 225 -4.75 11.59 -19.14
C GLY A 225 -3.87 11.64 -17.89
N ILE A 226 -4.48 11.69 -16.73
CA ILE A 226 -3.77 11.53 -15.45
C ILE A 226 -4.33 10.28 -14.75
N ILE A 227 -3.44 9.36 -14.35
CA ILE A 227 -3.80 8.14 -13.58
C ILE A 227 -3.19 8.22 -12.19
N SER A 228 -3.99 7.97 -11.17
CA SER A 228 -3.50 7.87 -9.80
C SER A 228 -4.39 7.00 -8.92
N ALA A 229 -3.92 6.69 -7.71
CA ALA A 229 -4.61 5.86 -6.73
C ALA A 229 -4.50 6.42 -5.30
N GLY A 230 -5.40 5.99 -4.43
CA GLY A 230 -5.33 6.22 -2.99
C GLY A 230 -5.19 7.69 -2.59
N LYS A 231 -4.32 7.96 -1.61
CA LYS A 231 -4.01 9.31 -1.13
C LYS A 231 -3.55 10.22 -2.26
N THR A 232 -2.64 9.75 -3.12
CA THR A 232 -2.04 10.55 -4.19
C THR A 232 -3.08 11.11 -5.17
N TYR A 233 -4.19 10.39 -5.40
CA TYR A 233 -5.30 10.93 -6.19
C TYR A 233 -5.89 12.19 -5.54
N TYR A 234 -6.09 12.19 -4.23
CA TYR A 234 -6.64 13.37 -3.52
C TYR A 234 -5.63 14.50 -3.43
N ASP A 235 -4.34 14.19 -3.29
CA ASP A 235 -3.28 15.21 -3.38
C ASP A 235 -3.27 15.89 -4.77
N ILE A 236 -3.54 15.14 -5.85
CA ILE A 236 -3.68 15.72 -7.20
C ILE A 236 -4.90 16.63 -7.27
N VAL A 237 -6.05 16.21 -6.73
CA VAL A 237 -7.26 17.05 -6.70
C VAL A 237 -6.98 18.36 -5.97
N GLU A 238 -6.33 18.32 -4.80
CA GLU A 238 -5.94 19.50 -4.04
C GLU A 238 -4.89 20.34 -4.79
N ALA A 239 -3.95 19.72 -5.46
CA ALA A 239 -2.95 20.38 -6.29
C ALA A 239 -3.60 21.17 -7.44
N LEU A 240 -4.55 20.55 -8.13
CA LEU A 240 -5.29 21.18 -9.23
C LEU A 240 -6.14 22.35 -8.72
N ASP A 241 -6.86 22.18 -7.61
CA ASP A 241 -7.61 23.25 -6.96
C ASP A 241 -6.69 24.42 -6.56
N SER A 242 -5.54 24.12 -5.98
CA SER A 242 -4.52 25.11 -5.61
C SER A 242 -4.01 25.90 -6.81
N LEU A 243 -3.94 25.28 -7.98
CA LEU A 243 -3.60 25.97 -9.25
C LEU A 243 -4.75 26.78 -9.83
N GLY A 244 -5.97 26.60 -9.33
CA GLY A 244 -7.20 27.15 -9.89
C GLY A 244 -7.65 26.40 -11.16
N TRP A 245 -7.22 25.15 -11.33
CA TRP A 245 -7.61 24.27 -12.43
C TRP A 245 -8.79 23.40 -11.98
N ASP A 246 -9.96 24.02 -11.94
CA ASP A 246 -11.21 23.36 -11.61
C ASP A 246 -11.70 22.42 -12.75
N GLU A 247 -12.80 21.72 -12.52
CA GLU A 247 -13.35 20.78 -13.49
C GLU A 247 -13.68 21.44 -14.83
N ALA A 248 -14.17 22.70 -14.82
CA ALA A 248 -14.47 23.44 -16.04
C ALA A 248 -13.20 23.72 -16.85
N PHE A 249 -12.14 24.13 -16.19
CA PHE A 249 -10.83 24.33 -16.81
C PHE A 249 -10.28 23.01 -17.36
N LEU A 250 -10.32 21.93 -16.59
CA LEU A 250 -9.80 20.62 -17.03
C LEU A 250 -10.56 20.12 -18.28
N ASN A 251 -11.88 20.27 -18.29
CA ASN A 251 -12.71 19.93 -19.45
C ASN A 251 -12.40 20.80 -20.66
N GLU A 252 -12.24 22.13 -20.49
CA GLU A 252 -11.84 23.05 -21.59
C GLU A 252 -10.48 22.67 -22.16
N LYS A 253 -9.53 22.30 -21.29
CA LYS A 253 -8.14 21.98 -21.70
C LYS A 253 -7.94 20.54 -22.13
N GLY A 254 -8.97 19.70 -22.09
CA GLY A 254 -8.92 18.32 -22.55
C GLY A 254 -8.08 17.41 -21.64
N ILE A 255 -8.27 17.52 -20.35
CA ILE A 255 -7.60 16.69 -19.34
C ILE A 255 -8.60 15.70 -18.75
N ARG A 256 -8.28 14.41 -18.85
CA ARG A 256 -9.04 13.29 -18.29
C ARG A 256 -8.33 12.75 -17.07
N ILE A 257 -9.09 12.36 -16.03
CA ILE A 257 -8.51 11.80 -14.81
C ILE A 257 -9.13 10.43 -14.51
N LEU A 258 -8.27 9.42 -14.30
CA LEU A 258 -8.64 8.08 -13.84
C LEU A 258 -8.17 7.88 -12.40
N LYS A 259 -9.11 7.58 -11.53
CA LYS A 259 -8.87 7.13 -10.17
C LYS A 259 -8.90 5.62 -10.11
N LEU A 260 -7.82 5.00 -9.62
CA LEU A 260 -7.78 3.59 -9.33
C LEU A 260 -8.16 3.36 -7.85
N GLY A 261 -9.24 2.62 -7.62
CA GLY A 261 -9.61 2.11 -6.30
C GLY A 261 -8.91 0.78 -6.00
N ALA A 262 -8.49 0.07 -7.06
CA ALA A 262 -7.63 -1.11 -7.00
C ALA A 262 -6.49 -0.96 -8.03
N THR A 263 -5.26 -1.19 -7.57
CA THR A 263 -4.05 -1.05 -8.41
C THR A 263 -3.65 -2.36 -9.09
N PHE A 264 -4.10 -3.49 -8.56
CA PHE A 264 -3.89 -4.83 -9.14
C PHE A 264 -5.10 -5.74 -8.83
N PRO A 265 -5.53 -6.60 -9.77
CA PRO A 265 -5.08 -6.67 -11.17
C PRO A 265 -5.60 -5.47 -11.98
N VAL A 266 -4.88 -5.14 -13.05
CA VAL A 266 -5.28 -4.05 -13.95
C VAL A 266 -6.59 -4.40 -14.65
N ASP A 267 -7.57 -3.49 -14.59
CA ASP A 267 -8.80 -3.59 -15.37
C ASP A 267 -8.56 -3.09 -16.80
N SER A 268 -8.32 -4.03 -17.71
CA SER A 268 -8.02 -3.75 -19.12
C SER A 268 -9.11 -2.93 -19.82
N ASN A 269 -10.38 -3.10 -19.42
CA ASN A 269 -11.49 -2.39 -20.06
C ASN A 269 -11.46 -0.89 -19.75
N ILE A 270 -11.28 -0.54 -18.46
CA ILE A 270 -11.22 0.88 -18.07
C ILE A 270 -9.97 1.54 -18.61
N ILE A 271 -8.82 0.83 -18.65
CA ILE A 271 -7.57 1.38 -19.21
C ILE A 271 -7.72 1.62 -20.71
N ASN A 272 -8.31 0.69 -21.45
CA ASN A 272 -8.58 0.87 -22.88
C ASN A 272 -9.50 2.09 -23.12
N GLN A 273 -10.64 2.15 -22.41
CA GLN A 273 -11.55 3.29 -22.50
C GLN A 273 -10.89 4.63 -22.11
N PHE A 274 -10.04 4.59 -21.09
CA PHE A 274 -9.32 5.78 -20.63
C PHE A 274 -8.28 6.25 -21.63
N SER A 275 -7.55 5.32 -22.25
CA SER A 275 -6.45 5.63 -23.17
C SER A 275 -6.93 6.12 -24.55
N GLU A 276 -8.21 5.93 -24.87
CA GLU A 276 -8.78 6.26 -26.17
C GLU A 276 -8.63 7.74 -26.52
N ASN A 277 -7.99 8.03 -27.66
CA ASN A 277 -7.72 9.36 -28.19
C ASN A 277 -6.78 10.25 -27.35
N LEU A 278 -6.14 9.71 -26.30
CA LEU A 278 -5.13 10.47 -25.55
C LEU A 278 -3.79 10.49 -26.31
N ASN A 279 -3.12 11.64 -26.24
CA ASN A 279 -1.74 11.79 -26.72
C ASN A 279 -0.72 11.40 -25.62
N GLU A 280 -1.08 11.64 -24.37
CA GLU A 280 -0.22 11.40 -23.22
C GLU A 280 -1.01 10.89 -22.02
N ILE A 281 -0.42 9.94 -21.29
CA ILE A 281 -0.88 9.50 -19.98
C ILE A 281 0.22 9.79 -18.95
N PHE A 282 -0.11 10.59 -17.96
CA PHE A 282 0.75 10.86 -16.81
C PHE A 282 0.33 10.01 -15.61
N VAL A 283 1.17 9.04 -15.25
CA VAL A 283 0.95 8.21 -14.05
C VAL A 283 1.63 8.86 -12.87
N ILE A 284 0.85 9.27 -11.89
CA ILE A 284 1.34 9.90 -10.66
C ILE A 284 1.11 8.94 -9.50
N GLU A 285 2.17 8.39 -8.97
CA GLU A 285 2.14 7.42 -7.87
C GLU A 285 3.28 7.64 -6.88
N GLU A 286 3.06 7.22 -5.64
CA GLU A 286 4.03 7.28 -4.56
C GLU A 286 5.13 6.22 -4.77
N LYS A 287 6.37 6.54 -4.35
CA LYS A 287 7.51 5.61 -4.40
C LYS A 287 7.88 5.13 -5.81
N ARG A 288 8.23 3.84 -5.94
CA ARG A 288 8.68 3.24 -7.21
C ARG A 288 7.55 3.14 -8.21
N SER A 289 7.92 3.06 -9.46
CA SER A 289 7.02 2.76 -10.56
C SER A 289 6.39 1.36 -10.36
N PHE A 290 5.11 1.31 -10.07
CA PHE A 290 4.29 0.10 -9.98
C PHE A 290 3.07 0.21 -10.90
N ILE A 291 2.24 1.23 -10.68
CA ILE A 291 1.08 1.50 -11.55
C ILE A 291 1.57 1.83 -12.97
N GLU A 292 2.58 2.68 -13.09
CA GLU A 292 3.18 3.05 -14.37
C GLU A 292 3.66 1.81 -15.16
N MET A 293 4.31 0.87 -14.49
CA MET A 293 4.78 -0.38 -15.10
C MET A 293 3.60 -1.21 -15.63
N LEU A 294 2.56 -1.39 -14.81
CA LEU A 294 1.38 -2.16 -15.19
C LEU A 294 0.59 -1.50 -16.32
N ILE A 295 0.48 -0.17 -16.33
CA ILE A 295 -0.19 0.57 -17.39
C ILE A 295 0.62 0.48 -18.70
N LYS A 296 1.95 0.60 -18.66
CA LYS A 296 2.81 0.42 -19.82
C LYS A 296 2.66 -0.98 -20.42
N GLU A 297 2.63 -2.02 -19.60
CA GLU A 297 2.41 -3.39 -20.05
C GLU A 297 1.04 -3.55 -20.70
N GLU A 298 -0.02 -3.02 -20.09
CA GLU A 298 -1.39 -3.14 -20.61
C GLU A 298 -1.58 -2.47 -21.96
N VAL A 299 -1.05 -1.23 -22.15
CA VAL A 299 -1.30 -0.46 -23.37
C VAL A 299 -0.27 -0.70 -24.47
N TYR A 300 0.79 -1.47 -24.22
CA TYR A 300 1.91 -1.66 -25.15
C TYR A 300 1.48 -2.08 -26.56
N ASN A 301 0.46 -2.89 -26.67
CA ASN A 301 -0.06 -3.42 -27.93
C ASN A 301 -1.27 -2.64 -28.50
N TYR A 302 -1.63 -1.50 -27.90
CA TYR A 302 -2.75 -0.71 -28.42
C TYR A 302 -2.38 -0.03 -29.74
N PRO A 303 -3.32 0.09 -30.72
CA PRO A 303 -3.02 0.63 -32.03
C PRO A 303 -2.46 2.06 -32.04
N ASN A 304 -2.88 2.87 -31.09
CA ASN A 304 -2.46 4.27 -30.93
C ASN A 304 -2.04 4.48 -29.47
N THR A 305 -0.94 3.85 -29.08
CA THR A 305 -0.42 3.94 -27.71
C THR A 305 -0.04 5.38 -27.39
N PRO A 306 -0.66 6.01 -26.37
CA PRO A 306 -0.26 7.34 -25.93
C PRO A 306 1.16 7.31 -25.32
N LEU A 307 1.83 8.44 -25.29
CA LEU A 307 3.06 8.60 -24.51
C LEU A 307 2.74 8.39 -23.04
N ILE A 308 3.46 7.49 -22.36
CA ILE A 308 3.28 7.26 -20.93
C ILE A 308 4.48 7.80 -20.18
N VAL A 309 4.24 8.77 -19.32
CA VAL A 309 5.22 9.36 -18.40
C VAL A 309 4.80 9.13 -16.95
N GLY A 310 5.77 9.15 -16.06
CA GLY A 310 5.52 8.91 -14.63
C GLY A 310 6.73 9.34 -13.81
N LYS A 311 7.58 8.40 -13.40
CA LYS A 311 8.81 8.72 -12.66
C LYS A 311 9.79 9.54 -13.49
N THR A 312 9.79 9.33 -14.79
CA THR A 312 10.59 10.10 -15.74
C THR A 312 9.71 10.62 -16.89
N ASP A 313 10.19 11.69 -17.51
CA ASP A 313 9.63 12.20 -18.77
C ASP A 313 10.15 11.39 -19.99
N GLU A 314 9.76 11.80 -21.19
CA GLU A 314 10.16 11.20 -22.48
C GLU A 314 11.65 11.32 -22.79
N HIS A 315 12.38 12.15 -22.05
CA HIS A 315 13.83 12.36 -22.16
C HIS A 315 14.62 11.72 -21.02
N ASN A 316 13.96 10.89 -20.16
CA ASN A 316 14.51 10.29 -18.95
C ASN A 316 14.92 11.30 -17.85
N ASN A 317 14.40 12.52 -17.88
CA ASN A 317 14.55 13.43 -16.76
C ASN A 317 13.58 13.05 -15.64
N LEU A 318 14.02 13.24 -14.38
CA LEU A 318 13.15 13.00 -13.23
C LEU A 318 11.91 13.90 -13.29
N LEU A 319 10.72 13.29 -13.21
CA LEU A 319 9.44 13.99 -13.23
C LEU A 319 8.72 13.84 -11.87
N VAL A 320 8.39 12.60 -11.47
CA VAL A 320 7.81 12.33 -10.15
C VAL A 320 8.83 11.56 -9.30
N PRO A 321 9.31 12.10 -8.17
CA PRO A 321 10.32 11.42 -7.38
C PRO A 321 9.84 10.07 -6.86
N GLY A 322 10.72 9.07 -6.87
CA GLY A 322 10.50 7.75 -6.28
C GLY A 322 10.91 7.66 -4.80
N TYR A 323 11.23 8.79 -4.19
CA TYR A 323 11.67 8.91 -2.80
C TYR A 323 10.88 10.01 -2.08
N GLY A 324 10.95 10.01 -0.75
CA GLY A 324 10.18 10.95 0.07
C GLY A 324 8.67 10.65 0.02
N GLU A 325 7.86 11.63 0.29
CA GLU A 325 6.41 11.62 0.24
C GLU A 325 5.92 12.62 -0.82
N LEU A 326 4.88 12.25 -1.54
CA LEU A 326 4.18 13.18 -2.42
C LEU A 326 3.17 13.99 -1.60
N THR A 327 3.14 15.30 -1.86
CA THR A 327 2.18 16.24 -1.26
C THR A 327 1.50 17.06 -2.34
N ALA A 328 0.35 17.64 -2.04
CA ALA A 328 -0.34 18.53 -2.98
C ALA A 328 0.55 19.66 -3.47
N ASP A 329 1.37 20.24 -2.59
CA ASP A 329 2.28 21.35 -2.96
C ASP A 329 3.33 20.93 -3.99
N ASN A 330 4.02 19.79 -3.77
CA ASN A 330 5.02 19.36 -4.74
C ASN A 330 4.38 18.85 -6.04
N LEU A 331 3.19 18.25 -5.98
CA LEU A 331 2.43 17.86 -7.17
C LEU A 331 1.93 19.08 -7.97
N SER A 332 1.52 20.16 -7.31
CA SER A 332 1.17 21.42 -7.99
C SER A 332 2.30 21.92 -8.87
N ARG A 333 3.54 21.92 -8.37
CA ARG A 333 4.73 22.31 -9.16
C ARG A 333 5.00 21.36 -10.31
N ILE A 334 4.94 20.05 -10.05
CA ILE A 334 5.20 19.03 -11.07
C ILE A 334 4.19 19.16 -12.23
N ILE A 335 2.90 19.23 -11.89
CA ILE A 335 1.80 19.34 -12.86
C ILE A 335 1.88 20.67 -13.64
N PHE A 336 2.10 21.77 -12.91
CA PHE A 336 2.24 23.08 -13.52
C PHE A 336 3.42 23.13 -14.49
N ASN A 337 4.60 22.71 -14.06
CA ASN A 337 5.79 22.71 -14.90
C ASN A 337 5.63 21.85 -16.16
N ARG A 338 4.91 20.73 -16.06
CA ARG A 338 4.66 19.85 -17.22
C ARG A 338 3.67 20.44 -18.21
N TYR A 339 2.60 21.09 -17.73
CA TYR A 339 1.46 21.39 -18.57
C TYR A 339 1.18 22.88 -18.80
N ALA A 340 1.65 23.80 -17.96
CA ALA A 340 1.28 25.22 -18.07
C ALA A 340 1.50 25.80 -19.47
N SER A 341 2.68 25.61 -20.04
CA SER A 341 2.99 26.09 -21.40
C SER A 341 2.12 25.44 -22.48
N ARG A 342 1.89 24.14 -22.39
CA ARG A 342 1.05 23.36 -23.33
C ARG A 342 -0.42 23.78 -23.30
N LEU A 343 -0.88 24.19 -22.12
CA LEU A 343 -2.27 24.62 -21.89
C LEU A 343 -2.47 26.13 -22.11
N GLY A 344 -1.39 26.87 -22.43
CA GLY A 344 -1.44 28.31 -22.60
C GLY A 344 -1.66 29.10 -21.30
N VAL A 345 -1.22 28.52 -20.16
CA VAL A 345 -1.27 29.18 -18.85
C VAL A 345 -0.01 30.00 -18.64
N GLU A 346 -0.16 31.23 -18.18
CA GLU A 346 0.98 32.13 -17.92
C GLU A 346 1.93 31.51 -16.89
N SER A 347 3.23 31.63 -17.15
CA SER A 347 4.30 31.09 -16.27
C SER A 347 4.40 31.80 -14.92
N ASP A 348 3.76 32.95 -14.76
CA ASP A 348 3.83 33.77 -13.56
C ASP A 348 2.65 33.49 -12.61
N ASN A 349 2.50 32.26 -12.17
CA ASN A 349 1.49 31.88 -11.20
C ASN A 349 1.98 32.23 -9.78
N ASN A 350 1.34 33.20 -9.15
CA ASN A 350 1.65 33.65 -7.78
C ASN A 350 1.57 32.53 -6.75
N LYS A 351 0.67 31.54 -6.92
CA LYS A 351 0.56 30.39 -6.02
C LYS A 351 1.80 29.51 -6.08
N ILE A 352 2.32 29.22 -7.29
CA ILE A 352 3.57 28.47 -7.45
C ILE A 352 4.75 29.19 -6.82
N LYS A 353 4.82 30.52 -6.94
CA LYS A 353 5.86 31.30 -6.23
C LYS A 353 5.76 31.17 -4.72
N ILE A 354 4.55 31.29 -4.17
CA ILE A 354 4.31 31.13 -2.72
C ILE A 354 4.73 29.74 -2.26
N ILE A 355 4.31 28.69 -2.96
CA ILE A 355 4.68 27.29 -2.64
C ILE A 355 6.20 27.13 -2.66
N SER A 356 6.88 27.65 -3.70
CA SER A 356 8.34 27.60 -3.80
C SER A 356 9.06 28.39 -2.72
N GLU A 357 8.52 29.54 -2.30
CA GLU A 357 9.05 30.32 -1.19
C GLU A 357 8.89 29.62 0.16
N VAL A 358 7.74 28.97 0.39
CA VAL A 358 7.48 28.18 1.61
C VAL A 358 8.44 27.01 1.69
N ASP A 359 8.62 26.26 0.59
CA ASP A 359 9.58 25.14 0.52
C ASP A 359 11.00 25.59 0.80
N ASN A 360 11.44 26.72 0.21
CA ASN A 360 12.77 27.25 0.47
C ASN A 360 12.96 27.66 1.95
N ARG A 361 11.91 28.13 2.63
CA ARG A 361 11.95 28.42 4.07
C ARG A 361 11.95 27.16 4.92
N VAL A 362 11.21 26.14 4.52
CA VAL A 362 11.06 24.89 5.29
C VAL A 362 12.26 23.96 5.10
N TYR A 363 12.83 23.90 3.90
CA TYR A 363 13.92 22.97 3.56
C TYR A 363 15.27 23.64 3.33
N GLY A 364 15.32 24.97 3.15
CA GLY A 364 16.54 25.73 2.86
C GLY A 364 17.36 26.13 4.10
N GLU A 365 16.73 26.38 5.22
CA GLU A 365 17.38 26.62 6.51
C GLU A 365 16.93 25.56 7.51
N SER A 366 17.88 24.85 8.12
CA SER A 366 17.62 23.90 9.19
C SER A 366 16.89 24.60 10.34
N LEU A 367 15.57 24.49 10.35
CA LEU A 367 14.80 24.80 11.55
C LEU A 367 15.36 23.95 12.68
N THR A 368 15.45 24.51 13.89
CA THR A 368 15.92 23.79 15.08
C THR A 368 15.23 22.44 15.20
N SER A 369 15.93 21.36 14.87
CA SER A 369 15.43 20.02 15.04
C SER A 369 15.53 19.62 16.51
N ARG A 370 14.51 18.96 17.04
CA ARG A 370 14.60 18.33 18.35
C ARG A 370 15.38 17.03 18.21
N SER A 371 16.50 16.90 18.93
CA SER A 371 17.17 15.60 19.03
C SER A 371 16.28 14.60 19.77
N MET A 372 16.32 13.34 19.34
CA MET A 372 15.69 12.26 20.06
C MET A 372 16.40 12.04 21.41
N TYR A 373 15.62 11.79 22.46
CA TYR A 373 16.17 11.53 23.81
C TYR A 373 15.26 10.56 24.57
N PHE A 374 15.81 9.86 25.55
CA PHE A 374 15.05 9.01 26.44
C PHE A 374 14.18 9.81 27.39
N CYS A 375 13.02 9.26 27.75
CA CYS A 375 12.14 9.88 28.74
C CYS A 375 12.86 10.06 30.08
N SER A 376 12.47 11.10 30.86
CA SER A 376 13.00 11.30 32.19
C SER A 376 12.76 10.06 33.09
N GLY A 377 13.81 9.59 33.76
CA GLY A 377 13.75 8.38 34.59
C GLY A 377 13.68 7.07 33.82
N CYS A 378 13.82 7.08 32.50
CA CYS A 378 13.83 5.86 31.70
C CYS A 378 15.07 4.99 32.02
N PRO A 379 14.93 3.66 32.18
CA PRO A 379 16.06 2.75 32.44
C PRO A 379 17.13 2.80 31.34
N HIS A 380 16.76 3.12 30.10
CA HIS A 380 17.70 3.28 28.97
C HIS A 380 18.77 4.35 29.22
N ASN A 381 18.47 5.39 30.02
CA ASN A 381 19.47 6.38 30.41
C ASN A 381 20.66 5.77 31.17
N THR A 382 20.47 4.60 31.78
CA THR A 382 21.52 3.89 32.50
C THR A 382 22.15 2.78 31.65
N SER A 383 21.34 2.02 30.95
CA SER A 383 21.80 0.83 30.21
C SER A 383 22.43 1.14 28.86
N THR A 384 22.13 2.29 28.25
CA THR A 384 22.56 2.60 26.86
C THR A 384 23.53 3.76 26.77
N VAL A 385 23.52 4.70 27.70
CA VAL A 385 24.33 5.92 27.65
C VAL A 385 25.73 5.73 28.22
N LYS A 386 25.94 4.74 29.09
CA LYS A 386 27.21 4.49 29.75
C LYS A 386 27.82 3.18 29.33
N LEU A 387 28.15 3.04 28.05
CA LEU A 387 28.96 1.93 27.60
C LEU A 387 30.40 2.10 28.14
N PRO A 388 31.08 1.01 28.52
CA PRO A 388 32.49 1.03 28.89
C PRO A 388 33.33 1.69 27.77
N GLU A 389 34.49 2.23 28.16
CA GLU A 389 35.41 2.79 27.19
C GLU A 389 35.91 1.70 26.23
N GLY A 390 35.87 1.98 24.93
CA GLY A 390 36.21 1.02 23.87
C GLY A 390 35.10 0.07 23.46
N ASP A 391 33.97 0.03 24.17
CA ASP A 391 32.83 -0.78 23.77
C ASP A 391 31.97 -0.08 22.72
N SER A 392 31.27 -0.90 21.93
CA SER A 392 30.30 -0.48 20.94
C SER A 392 29.02 -1.28 21.12
N ALA A 393 27.89 -0.76 20.60
CA ALA A 393 26.60 -1.45 20.65
C ALA A 393 25.90 -1.39 19.32
N PHE A 394 25.10 -2.41 19.02
CA PHE A 394 24.07 -2.35 17.98
C PHE A 394 22.74 -1.90 18.58
N GLY A 395 22.08 -0.93 17.92
CA GLY A 395 20.75 -0.50 18.30
C GLY A 395 19.69 -1.51 17.85
N GLY A 396 18.83 -1.91 18.79
CA GLY A 396 17.59 -2.62 18.47
C GLY A 396 16.48 -1.65 18.06
N ILE A 397 15.36 -2.19 17.58
CA ILE A 397 14.18 -1.40 17.22
C ILE A 397 13.47 -0.85 18.48
N GLY A 398 12.75 0.25 18.33
CA GLY A 398 12.07 0.95 19.41
C GLY A 398 13.00 1.95 20.12
N CYS A 399 12.89 2.09 21.43
CA CYS A 399 13.67 3.06 22.20
C CYS A 399 15.19 2.82 22.14
N HIS A 400 15.64 1.61 21.87
CA HIS A 400 17.08 1.32 21.70
C HIS A 400 17.70 2.06 20.51
N LEU A 401 16.90 2.34 19.46
CA LEU A 401 17.33 3.12 18.33
C LEU A 401 17.86 4.51 18.74
N MET A 402 17.29 5.10 19.80
CA MET A 402 17.70 6.42 20.29
C MET A 402 19.11 6.42 20.84
N ALA A 403 19.66 5.26 21.24
CA ALA A 403 21.05 5.16 21.68
C ALA A 403 22.06 5.62 20.61
N MET A 404 21.68 5.50 19.32
CA MET A 404 22.52 5.96 18.21
C MET A 404 22.60 7.50 18.10
N PHE A 405 21.71 8.24 18.78
CA PHE A 405 21.61 9.69 18.69
C PHE A 405 21.96 10.41 19.99
N VAL A 406 22.16 9.67 21.09
CA VAL A 406 22.30 10.27 22.44
C VAL A 406 23.75 10.51 22.83
N ASP A 407 24.74 9.84 22.24
CA ASP A 407 26.13 10.00 22.66
C ASP A 407 27.16 9.63 21.58
N ASP A 408 28.38 10.08 21.76
CA ASP A 408 29.70 9.88 21.10
C ASP A 408 29.84 8.78 20.02
N GLY A 409 28.77 8.28 19.39
CA GLY A 409 28.81 7.28 18.30
C GLY A 409 29.15 5.86 18.75
N LYS A 410 28.94 5.51 20.02
CA LYS A 410 29.19 4.16 20.56
C LYS A 410 28.13 3.14 20.14
N ALA A 411 26.91 3.57 19.87
CA ALA A 411 25.86 2.74 19.31
C ALA A 411 25.73 3.01 17.81
N PHE A 412 25.78 1.98 16.98
CA PHE A 412 25.64 2.11 15.53
C PHE A 412 24.96 0.88 14.94
N GLY A 413 24.39 1.06 13.76
CA GLY A 413 23.74 -0.02 13.02
C GLY A 413 22.45 -0.48 13.69
N THR A 414 21.47 -0.79 12.89
CA THR A 414 20.19 -1.36 13.27
C THR A 414 19.77 -2.36 12.21
N THR A 415 18.97 -3.33 12.60
CA THR A 415 18.40 -4.33 11.70
C THR A 415 16.89 -4.44 11.93
N HIS A 416 16.23 -5.32 11.21
CA HIS A 416 14.81 -5.62 11.38
C HIS A 416 14.53 -6.26 12.75
N MET A 417 13.29 -6.14 13.24
CA MET A 417 12.84 -6.79 14.47
C MET A 417 13.01 -8.31 14.38
N GLY A 418 13.64 -8.90 15.41
CA GLY A 418 13.95 -10.32 15.50
C GLY A 418 15.28 -10.71 14.85
N GLY A 419 16.01 -9.77 14.25
CA GLY A 419 17.37 -9.98 13.73
C GLY A 419 18.48 -9.38 14.59
N GLU A 420 18.10 -8.77 15.72
CA GLU A 420 19.03 -8.11 16.64
C GLU A 420 20.12 -9.10 17.12
N GLY A 421 21.36 -8.68 17.07
CA GLY A 421 22.52 -9.47 17.44
C GLY A 421 23.06 -10.40 16.34
N ALA A 422 22.26 -10.81 15.37
CA ALA A 422 22.71 -11.67 14.28
C ALA A 422 23.77 -11.01 13.39
N GLN A 423 23.70 -9.67 13.22
CA GLN A 423 24.73 -8.93 12.49
C GLN A 423 26.11 -9.02 13.15
N TRP A 424 26.17 -9.16 14.49
CA TRP A 424 27.43 -9.39 15.17
C TRP A 424 28.06 -10.72 14.75
N ALA A 425 27.28 -11.80 14.76
CA ALA A 425 27.77 -13.13 14.35
C ALA A 425 28.26 -13.14 12.88
N GLY A 426 27.70 -12.27 12.03
CA GLY A 426 28.19 -12.07 10.66
C GLY A 426 29.45 -11.22 10.54
N MET A 427 29.73 -10.37 11.53
CA MET A 427 30.86 -9.45 11.56
C MET A 427 32.09 -10.00 12.28
N GLU A 428 31.86 -10.76 13.33
CA GLU A 428 32.87 -11.27 14.25
C GLU A 428 34.03 -11.97 13.54
N PRO A 429 33.85 -12.83 12.53
CA PRO A 429 34.97 -13.50 11.86
C PRO A 429 35.95 -12.56 11.11
N PHE A 430 35.57 -11.30 10.93
CA PHE A 430 36.31 -10.33 10.12
C PHE A 430 36.88 -9.16 10.92
N ILE A 431 36.76 -9.17 12.25
CA ILE A 431 37.23 -8.09 13.13
C ILE A 431 37.99 -8.71 14.32
N GLU A 432 38.89 -7.93 14.92
CA GLU A 432 39.69 -8.35 16.10
C GLU A 432 38.97 -8.08 17.43
N LYS A 433 37.74 -7.58 17.41
CA LYS A 433 36.96 -7.22 18.60
C LYS A 433 36.28 -8.47 19.17
N GLU A 434 36.51 -8.79 20.42
CA GLU A 434 36.00 -10.04 21.05
C GLU A 434 34.49 -10.06 21.26
N HIS A 435 33.87 -8.91 21.52
CA HIS A 435 32.42 -8.82 21.72
C HIS A 435 31.85 -7.40 21.49
N MET A 436 30.56 -7.32 21.25
CA MET A 436 29.78 -6.10 21.20
C MET A 436 28.48 -6.27 21.99
N LEU A 437 28.01 -5.19 22.61
CA LEU A 437 26.70 -5.19 23.24
C LEU A 437 25.62 -5.09 22.16
N SER A 438 24.68 -6.03 22.17
CA SER A 438 23.46 -5.94 21.36
C SER A 438 22.31 -5.49 22.24
N LEU A 439 21.67 -4.40 21.86
CA LEU A 439 20.47 -3.87 22.51
C LEU A 439 19.26 -4.52 21.87
N ILE A 440 18.67 -5.49 22.57
CA ILE A 440 17.53 -6.26 22.08
C ILE A 440 16.25 -5.71 22.72
N HIS A 441 15.22 -5.53 21.90
CA HIS A 441 13.88 -5.26 22.40
C HIS A 441 13.24 -6.57 22.84
N ILE A 442 13.02 -6.72 24.14
CA ILE A 442 12.36 -7.89 24.76
C ILE A 442 10.90 -7.53 25.07
#